data_c225b0767b7311008257aa98ece782cc
#
_entry.id   c225b0767b7311008257aa98ece782cc
#
_cell.length_a   1.000
_cell.length_b   1.000
_cell.length_c   1.000
_cell.angle_alpha   90.00
_cell.angle_beta   90.00
_cell.angle_gamma   90.00
#
_symmetry.space_group_name_H-M   'P 1'
#
loop_
_entity.id
_entity.type
_entity.pdbx_description
1 polymer ?
#
loop_
_entity_poly.entity_id
_entity_poly.type
_entity_poly.pdbx_seq_one_letter_code
_entity_poly.pdbx_strand_id
1 'polypeptide(L)'
;MVTVSRKARPAVRESRGAWSEPETTWLLDVNVLLALLDPIHPQHAVAHAWFATARASWASCNLTQNGALRIMSHPRYANAVATTAQAVELLMDLCNQPGHVFWPADLSLLDSPLVNRDRLLQSGQVTDSYLLALAVKHGARLATFDKRLVTGAVHGGEAARHVIE
;
A
#
# COMPACT_ATOMS: atom_id res chain seq x y z
N MET A 1 -60.16 39.35 -23.24
CA MET A 1 -58.66 39.31 -23.39
C MET A 1 -58.06 38.88 -22.06
N VAL A 2 -57.63 37.64 -21.93
CA VAL A 2 -57.10 37.13 -20.66
C VAL A 2 -55.58 36.92 -20.88
N THR A 3 -54.82 37.73 -20.14
CA THR A 3 -53.32 37.69 -20.25
C THR A 3 -52.79 36.59 -19.33
N VAL A 4 -52.23 35.54 -19.91
CA VAL A 4 -51.59 34.43 -19.17
C VAL A 4 -50.15 34.82 -18.84
N SER A 5 -49.89 35.02 -17.56
CA SER A 5 -48.58 35.28 -17.02
C SER A 5 -47.77 33.97 -16.98
N ARG A 6 -46.66 33.86 -17.76
CA ARG A 6 -45.71 32.76 -17.71
C ARG A 6 -44.80 32.95 -16.51
N LYS A 7 -44.98 32.10 -15.47
CA LYS A 7 -43.99 31.95 -14.38
C LYS A 7 -42.71 31.33 -14.93
N ALA A 8 -41.56 32.01 -14.76
CA ALA A 8 -40.25 31.51 -15.06
C ALA A 8 -39.88 30.35 -14.10
N ARG A 9 -39.38 29.24 -14.66
CA ARG A 9 -38.85 28.11 -13.90
C ARG A 9 -37.50 28.52 -13.29
N PRO A 10 -37.21 28.15 -12.01
CA PRO A 10 -35.90 28.39 -11.43
C PRO A 10 -34.84 27.49 -12.12
N ALA A 11 -33.74 28.11 -12.47
CA ALA A 11 -32.58 27.40 -13.01
C ALA A 11 -32.03 26.44 -11.95
N VAL A 12 -31.99 25.15 -12.27
CA VAL A 12 -31.29 24.13 -11.47
C VAL A 12 -29.80 24.42 -11.58
N ARG A 13 -29.24 24.88 -10.48
CA ARG A 13 -27.77 25.05 -10.33
C ARG A 13 -27.17 23.67 -10.20
N GLU A 14 -26.66 23.10 -11.30
CA GLU A 14 -25.84 21.92 -11.26
C GLU A 14 -24.61 22.21 -10.40
N SER A 15 -24.60 21.66 -9.20
CA SER A 15 -23.37 21.57 -8.39
C SER A 15 -22.38 20.68 -9.16
N ARG A 16 -21.38 21.30 -9.81
CA ARG A 16 -20.22 20.60 -10.32
C ARG A 16 -19.62 19.89 -9.12
N GLY A 17 -19.81 18.56 -9.04
CA GLY A 17 -19.12 17.71 -8.10
C GLY A 17 -17.64 17.97 -8.24
N ALA A 18 -17.00 18.33 -7.15
CA ALA A 18 -15.55 18.41 -7.09
C ALA A 18 -15.03 17.01 -7.45
N TRP A 19 -14.37 16.88 -8.59
CA TRP A 19 -13.60 15.70 -8.96
C TRP A 19 -12.44 15.65 -7.98
N SER A 20 -12.56 14.89 -6.89
CA SER A 20 -11.41 14.52 -6.08
C SER A 20 -10.56 13.58 -6.94
N GLU A 21 -9.29 13.90 -7.09
CA GLU A 21 -8.31 12.96 -7.64
C GLU A 21 -8.46 11.61 -6.95
N PRO A 22 -8.41 10.47 -7.67
CA PRO A 22 -8.52 9.16 -7.04
C PRO A 22 -7.42 9.05 -5.98
N GLU A 23 -7.84 8.79 -4.76
CA GLU A 23 -6.91 8.66 -3.62
C GLU A 23 -5.94 7.52 -3.90
N THR A 24 -4.64 7.81 -3.87
CA THR A 24 -3.60 6.80 -4.13
C THR A 24 -3.63 5.75 -3.04
N THR A 25 -3.85 4.49 -3.42
CA THR A 25 -3.72 3.37 -2.49
C THR A 25 -2.25 2.96 -2.34
N TRP A 26 -1.82 2.67 -1.11
CA TRP A 26 -0.45 2.33 -0.78
C TRP A 26 -0.34 0.87 -0.34
N LEU A 27 0.31 0.00 -1.12
CA LEU A 27 0.72 -1.31 -0.62
C LEU A 27 1.92 -1.10 0.31
N LEU A 28 1.81 -1.53 1.56
CA LEU A 28 2.90 -1.39 2.51
C LEU A 28 3.86 -2.58 2.41
N ASP A 29 5.14 -2.28 2.18
CA ASP A 29 6.21 -3.26 2.27
C ASP A 29 6.40 -3.74 3.72
N VAL A 30 7.03 -4.90 3.91
CA VAL A 30 7.31 -5.49 5.23
C VAL A 30 8.08 -4.50 6.12
N ASN A 31 9.07 -3.81 5.57
CA ASN A 31 9.87 -2.84 6.33
C ASN A 31 9.04 -1.67 6.85
N VAL A 32 7.99 -1.26 6.14
CA VAL A 32 7.06 -0.21 6.57
C VAL A 32 6.13 -0.73 7.67
N LEU A 33 5.60 -1.95 7.53
CA LEU A 33 4.79 -2.58 8.59
C LEU A 33 5.59 -2.72 9.89
N LEU A 34 6.85 -3.19 9.81
CA LEU A 34 7.72 -3.29 10.97
C LEU A 34 7.95 -1.92 11.63
N ALA A 35 8.24 -0.90 10.84
CA ALA A 35 8.48 0.45 11.35
C ALA A 35 7.23 1.05 12.02
N LEU A 36 6.04 0.72 11.55
CA LEU A 36 4.78 1.16 12.18
C LEU A 36 4.50 0.41 13.49
N LEU A 37 4.82 -0.89 13.56
CA LEU A 37 4.47 -1.77 14.68
C LEU A 37 5.50 -1.79 15.80
N ASP A 38 6.78 -1.49 15.50
CA ASP A 38 7.87 -1.53 16.46
C ASP A 38 8.26 -0.11 16.92
N PRO A 39 7.95 0.29 18.17
CA PRO A 39 8.22 1.64 18.68
C PRO A 39 9.71 2.00 18.74
N ILE A 40 10.60 0.99 18.73
CA ILE A 40 12.06 1.19 18.82
C ILE A 40 12.72 1.10 17.43
N HIS A 41 11.93 0.84 16.39
CA HIS A 41 12.46 0.78 15.03
C HIS A 41 13.08 2.14 14.62
N PRO A 42 14.29 2.17 14.01
CA PRO A 42 14.94 3.42 13.63
C PRO A 42 14.10 4.37 12.77
N GLN A 43 13.19 3.80 11.97
CA GLN A 43 12.32 4.55 11.06
C GLN A 43 10.89 4.73 11.60
N HIS A 44 10.62 4.39 12.88
CA HIS A 44 9.29 4.45 13.46
C HIS A 44 8.64 5.84 13.32
N ALA A 45 9.33 6.89 13.73
CA ALA A 45 8.81 8.26 13.65
C ALA A 45 8.52 8.69 12.20
N VAL A 46 9.41 8.34 11.26
CA VAL A 46 9.26 8.66 9.84
C VAL A 46 8.08 7.88 9.25
N ALA A 47 7.96 6.58 9.57
CA ALA A 47 6.84 5.75 9.15
C ALA A 47 5.49 6.33 9.59
N HIS A 48 5.37 6.71 10.86
CA HIS A 48 4.14 7.28 11.41
C HIS A 48 3.80 8.65 10.82
N ALA A 49 4.79 9.53 10.64
CA ALA A 49 4.58 10.83 10.03
C ALA A 49 4.07 10.70 8.58
N TRP A 50 4.68 9.82 7.79
CA TRP A 50 4.24 9.53 6.44
C TRP A 50 2.85 8.85 6.43
N PHE A 51 2.65 7.83 7.26
CA PHE A 51 1.40 7.07 7.31
C PHE A 51 0.20 7.94 7.70
N ALA A 52 0.40 8.96 8.53
CA ALA A 52 -0.66 9.92 8.87
C ALA A 52 -1.26 10.59 7.63
N THR A 53 -0.49 10.74 6.55
CA THR A 53 -0.95 11.29 5.26
C THR A 53 -1.48 10.24 4.30
N ALA A 54 -1.02 8.99 4.41
CA ALA A 54 -1.29 7.89 3.47
C ALA A 54 -2.41 6.93 3.93
N ARG A 55 -2.79 6.96 5.22
CA ARG A 55 -3.69 5.98 5.85
C ARG A 55 -5.12 5.96 5.32
N ALA A 56 -5.52 6.95 4.54
CA ALA A 56 -6.87 7.00 3.98
C ALA A 56 -7.15 5.83 3.03
N SER A 57 -6.12 5.35 2.31
CA SER A 57 -6.23 4.18 1.43
C SER A 57 -4.91 3.41 1.38
N TRP A 58 -4.85 2.28 2.06
CA TRP A 58 -3.66 1.45 2.12
C TRP A 58 -3.98 -0.04 2.12
N ALA A 59 -3.02 -0.85 1.73
CA ALA A 59 -3.17 -2.28 1.58
C ALA A 59 -2.03 -3.06 2.23
N SER A 60 -2.34 -4.28 2.63
CA SER A 60 -1.38 -5.34 2.90
C SER A 60 -1.75 -6.58 2.10
N CYS A 61 -0.83 -7.51 1.95
CA CYS A 61 -1.06 -8.80 1.32
C CYS A 61 -0.48 -9.92 2.18
N ASN A 62 -0.76 -11.16 1.82
CA ASN A 62 -0.25 -12.31 2.56
C ASN A 62 1.28 -12.32 2.67
N LEU A 63 2.04 -11.88 1.67
CA LEU A 63 3.50 -11.82 1.77
C LEU A 63 3.97 -10.78 2.80
N THR A 64 3.36 -9.59 2.81
CA THR A 64 3.77 -8.53 3.74
C THR A 64 3.32 -8.83 5.17
N GLN A 65 2.12 -9.37 5.36
CA GLN A 65 1.66 -9.81 6.68
C GLN A 65 2.51 -10.95 7.23
N ASN A 66 2.71 -12.03 6.45
CA ASN A 66 3.54 -13.16 6.88
C ASN A 66 5.00 -12.74 7.13
N GLY A 67 5.53 -11.84 6.30
CA GLY A 67 6.87 -11.28 6.48
C GLY A 67 7.00 -10.54 7.81
N ALA A 68 6.06 -9.65 8.13
CA ALA A 68 6.05 -8.89 9.37
C ALA A 68 5.94 -9.82 10.59
N LEU A 69 4.98 -10.75 10.59
CA LEU A 69 4.79 -11.73 11.68
C LEU A 69 6.04 -12.55 11.92
N ARG A 70 6.66 -13.08 10.85
CA ARG A 70 7.87 -13.89 10.93
C ARG A 70 9.06 -13.12 11.51
N ILE A 71 9.22 -11.86 11.12
CA ILE A 71 10.34 -11.03 11.60
C ILE A 71 10.11 -10.62 13.05
N MET A 72 8.94 -10.09 13.40
CA MET A 72 8.62 -9.65 14.76
C MET A 72 8.70 -10.78 15.80
N SER A 73 8.39 -12.01 15.39
CA SER A 73 8.46 -13.20 16.26
C SER A 73 9.82 -13.87 16.27
N HIS A 74 10.78 -13.41 15.44
CA HIS A 74 12.05 -14.09 15.30
C HIS A 74 12.97 -13.76 16.47
N PRO A 75 13.57 -14.76 17.18
CA PRO A 75 14.39 -14.53 18.37
C PRO A 75 15.62 -13.62 18.16
N ARG A 76 16.08 -13.46 16.91
CA ARG A 76 17.18 -12.55 16.54
C ARG A 76 16.73 -11.16 16.16
N TYR A 77 15.43 -10.88 16.10
CA TYR A 77 14.94 -9.53 15.91
C TYR A 77 15.16 -8.75 17.21
N ALA A 78 15.77 -7.56 17.13
CA ALA A 78 16.21 -6.81 18.32
C ALA A 78 15.05 -6.52 19.30
N ASN A 79 13.86 -6.30 18.78
CA ASN A 79 12.64 -5.98 19.52
C ASN A 79 11.57 -7.07 19.32
N ALA A 80 12.00 -8.33 19.31
CA ALA A 80 11.08 -9.44 19.13
C ALA A 80 9.98 -9.43 20.21
N VAL A 81 8.75 -9.62 19.78
CA VAL A 81 7.64 -9.87 20.71
C VAL A 81 7.79 -11.24 21.35
N ALA A 82 7.21 -11.44 22.55
CA ALA A 82 7.38 -12.68 23.30
C ALA A 82 6.77 -13.90 22.59
N THR A 83 5.70 -13.70 21.82
CA THR A 83 5.02 -14.78 21.09
C THR A 83 4.56 -14.32 19.71
N THR A 84 4.42 -15.28 18.79
CA THR A 84 3.82 -15.00 17.46
C THR A 84 2.37 -14.52 17.59
N ALA A 85 1.64 -14.97 18.61
CA ALA A 85 0.27 -14.51 18.88
C ALA A 85 0.23 -13.00 19.15
N GLN A 86 1.18 -12.48 19.93
CA GLN A 86 1.28 -11.02 20.15
C GLN A 86 1.58 -10.25 18.84
N ALA A 87 2.44 -10.79 17.98
CA ALA A 87 2.67 -10.19 16.68
C ALA A 87 1.39 -10.14 15.84
N VAL A 88 0.59 -11.20 15.88
CA VAL A 88 -0.72 -11.26 15.19
C VAL A 88 -1.67 -10.19 15.73
N GLU A 89 -1.80 -10.06 17.05
CA GLU A 89 -2.67 -9.05 17.68
C GLU A 89 -2.28 -7.63 17.24
N LEU A 90 -1.00 -7.28 17.32
CA LEU A 90 -0.50 -5.98 16.89
C LEU A 90 -0.79 -5.69 15.40
N LEU A 91 -0.56 -6.67 14.54
CA LEU A 91 -0.82 -6.51 13.12
C LEU A 91 -2.33 -6.43 12.82
N MET A 92 -3.16 -7.20 13.54
CA MET A 92 -4.63 -7.12 13.45
C MET A 92 -5.13 -5.73 13.85
N ASP A 93 -4.62 -5.17 14.94
CA ASP A 93 -5.02 -3.82 15.40
C ASP A 93 -4.68 -2.76 14.35
N LEU A 94 -3.53 -2.87 13.70
CA LEU A 94 -3.17 -2.00 12.60
C LEU A 94 -4.12 -2.20 11.40
N CYS A 95 -4.38 -3.44 10.99
CA CYS A 95 -5.25 -3.77 9.87
C CYS A 95 -6.74 -3.45 10.11
N ASN A 96 -7.17 -3.35 11.36
CA ASN A 96 -8.53 -2.94 11.72
C ASN A 96 -8.75 -1.42 11.64
N GLN A 97 -7.69 -0.63 11.40
CA GLN A 97 -7.85 0.81 11.19
C GLN A 97 -8.53 1.13 9.87
N PRO A 98 -9.30 2.24 9.79
CA PRO A 98 -9.93 2.67 8.56
C PRO A 98 -8.91 2.82 7.42
N GLY A 99 -9.37 2.54 6.18
CA GLY A 99 -8.56 2.69 4.98
C GLY A 99 -7.77 1.44 4.59
N HIS A 100 -7.71 0.41 5.44
CA HIS A 100 -7.03 -0.85 5.14
C HIS A 100 -7.83 -1.72 4.19
N VAL A 101 -7.13 -2.32 3.21
CA VAL A 101 -7.65 -3.38 2.34
C VAL A 101 -6.63 -4.53 2.30
N PHE A 102 -7.10 -5.76 2.46
CA PHE A 102 -6.27 -6.94 2.24
C PHE A 102 -6.33 -7.34 0.76
N TRP A 103 -5.17 -7.50 0.12
CA TRP A 103 -5.08 -8.01 -1.25
C TRP A 103 -4.67 -9.47 -1.27
N PRO A 104 -5.42 -10.33 -1.99
CA PRO A 104 -5.02 -11.71 -2.20
C PRO A 104 -3.78 -11.81 -3.09
N ALA A 105 -3.14 -12.99 -3.10
CA ALA A 105 -2.07 -13.29 -4.05
C ALA A 105 -2.67 -13.63 -5.42
N ASP A 106 -3.12 -12.61 -6.14
CA ASP A 106 -3.83 -12.76 -7.41
C ASP A 106 -2.94 -12.49 -8.64
N LEU A 107 -1.62 -12.59 -8.47
CA LEU A 107 -0.61 -12.41 -9.49
C LEU A 107 0.44 -13.53 -9.40
N SER A 108 0.96 -13.99 -10.54
CA SER A 108 2.11 -14.88 -10.62
C SER A 108 3.25 -14.22 -11.38
N LEU A 109 4.48 -14.33 -10.87
CA LEU A 109 5.67 -13.85 -11.58
C LEU A 109 5.99 -14.72 -12.82
N LEU A 110 5.40 -15.92 -12.92
CA LEU A 110 5.72 -16.89 -13.97
C LEU A 110 5.03 -16.56 -15.29
N ASP A 111 3.86 -15.95 -15.24
CA ASP A 111 3.00 -15.73 -16.41
C ASP A 111 2.39 -14.34 -16.52
N SER A 112 2.69 -13.46 -15.56
CA SER A 112 2.16 -12.09 -15.57
C SER A 112 2.74 -11.27 -16.72
N PRO A 113 1.90 -10.58 -17.51
CA PRO A 113 2.36 -9.65 -18.55
C PRO A 113 3.03 -8.40 -17.96
N LEU A 114 2.86 -8.14 -16.66
CA LEU A 114 3.50 -7.02 -15.95
C LEU A 114 4.98 -7.29 -15.65
N VAL A 115 5.45 -8.55 -15.75
CA VAL A 115 6.79 -8.94 -15.31
C VAL A 115 7.65 -9.38 -16.48
N ASN A 116 8.77 -8.70 -16.66
CA ASN A 116 9.83 -9.15 -17.55
C ASN A 116 10.76 -10.10 -16.78
N ARG A 117 10.57 -11.40 -16.98
CA ARG A 117 11.30 -12.48 -16.28
C ARG A 117 12.81 -12.44 -16.52
N ASP A 118 13.24 -12.00 -17.70
CA ASP A 118 14.65 -11.89 -18.06
C ASP A 118 15.39 -10.81 -17.25
N ARG A 119 14.65 -9.95 -16.56
CA ARG A 119 15.17 -8.91 -15.68
C ARG A 119 15.12 -9.25 -14.18
N LEU A 120 14.67 -10.44 -13.83
CA LEU A 120 14.76 -10.98 -12.46
C LEU A 120 16.16 -11.62 -12.27
N LEU A 121 17.18 -10.79 -12.06
CA LEU A 121 18.57 -11.19 -12.11
C LEU A 121 19.10 -11.76 -10.80
N GLN A 122 18.42 -11.49 -9.67
CA GLN A 122 18.89 -11.87 -8.34
C GLN A 122 17.72 -12.37 -7.48
N SER A 123 18.01 -13.35 -6.63
CA SER A 123 17.02 -13.92 -5.70
C SER A 123 16.39 -12.89 -4.77
N GLY A 124 17.16 -11.88 -4.34
CA GLY A 124 16.67 -10.79 -3.49
C GLY A 124 15.60 -9.91 -4.15
N GLN A 125 15.51 -9.91 -5.49
CA GLN A 125 14.51 -9.11 -6.22
C GLN A 125 13.13 -9.79 -6.31
N VAL A 126 13.02 -11.08 -6.02
CA VAL A 126 11.80 -11.87 -6.29
C VAL A 126 10.59 -11.30 -5.54
N THR A 127 10.72 -11.12 -4.22
CA THR A 127 9.62 -10.59 -3.40
C THR A 127 9.31 -9.14 -3.74
N ASP A 128 10.33 -8.31 -3.91
CA ASP A 128 10.16 -6.89 -4.24
C ASP A 128 9.47 -6.70 -5.59
N SER A 129 9.88 -7.47 -6.61
CA SER A 129 9.25 -7.46 -7.92
C SER A 129 7.80 -7.94 -7.87
N TYR A 130 7.50 -8.94 -7.02
CA TYR A 130 6.12 -9.40 -6.81
C TYR A 130 5.26 -8.29 -6.19
N LEU A 131 5.72 -7.68 -5.10
CA LEU A 131 4.97 -6.62 -4.42
C LEU A 131 4.78 -5.40 -5.33
N LEU A 132 5.80 -5.04 -6.10
CA LEU A 132 5.73 -3.94 -7.05
C LEU A 132 4.73 -4.25 -8.18
N ALA A 133 4.77 -5.47 -8.74
CA ALA A 133 3.82 -5.91 -9.77
C ALA A 133 2.38 -5.98 -9.23
N LEU A 134 2.20 -6.39 -7.97
CA LEU A 134 0.91 -6.40 -7.31
C LEU A 134 0.36 -4.98 -7.15
N ALA A 135 1.20 -4.03 -6.73
CA ALA A 135 0.83 -2.62 -6.64
C ALA A 135 0.41 -2.06 -8.01
N VAL A 136 1.19 -2.30 -9.06
CA VAL A 136 0.86 -1.90 -10.44
C VAL A 136 -0.47 -2.50 -10.88
N LYS A 137 -0.69 -3.79 -10.64
CA LYS A 137 -1.94 -4.49 -10.99
C LYS A 137 -3.17 -3.83 -10.38
N HIS A 138 -3.05 -3.36 -9.14
CA HIS A 138 -4.13 -2.69 -8.41
C HIS A 138 -4.19 -1.17 -8.66
N GLY A 139 -3.41 -0.62 -9.60
CA GLY A 139 -3.37 0.82 -9.88
C GLY A 139 -2.86 1.66 -8.70
N ALA A 140 -2.01 1.07 -7.88
CA ALA A 140 -1.54 1.58 -6.60
C ALA A 140 -0.02 1.79 -6.61
N ARG A 141 0.54 2.18 -5.47
CA ARG A 141 1.99 2.34 -5.28
C ARG A 141 2.50 1.48 -4.14
N LEU A 142 3.71 0.95 -4.28
CA LEU A 142 4.43 0.25 -3.22
C LEU A 142 5.18 1.26 -2.37
N ALA A 143 4.82 1.38 -1.11
CA ALA A 143 5.52 2.19 -0.12
C ALA A 143 6.60 1.33 0.57
N THR A 144 7.84 1.79 0.53
CA THR A 144 9.00 1.07 1.07
C THR A 144 10.04 2.04 1.61
N PHE A 145 10.91 1.55 2.51
CA PHE A 145 12.15 2.26 2.90
C PHE A 145 13.37 1.83 2.07
N ASP A 146 13.23 0.81 1.21
CA ASP A 146 14.37 0.34 0.42
C ASP A 146 14.62 1.23 -0.81
N LYS A 147 15.63 2.10 -0.67
CA LYS A 147 16.11 2.97 -1.77
C LYS A 147 16.73 2.18 -2.93
N ARG A 148 17.11 0.91 -2.71
CA ARG A 148 17.79 0.07 -3.71
C ARG A 148 16.83 -0.89 -4.41
N LEU A 149 15.54 -0.86 -4.08
CA LEU A 149 14.52 -1.70 -4.72
C LEU A 149 14.57 -1.53 -6.24
N VAL A 150 14.82 -2.62 -6.95
CA VAL A 150 14.97 -2.65 -8.40
C VAL A 150 13.60 -2.73 -9.08
N THR A 151 13.30 -1.75 -9.93
CA THR A 151 11.99 -1.62 -10.59
C THR A 151 11.96 -2.20 -12.00
N GLY A 152 13.12 -2.42 -12.61
CA GLY A 152 13.26 -2.72 -14.03
C GLY A 152 12.64 -4.04 -14.51
N ALA A 153 12.31 -4.96 -13.59
CA ALA A 153 11.62 -6.21 -13.92
C ALA A 153 10.09 -6.03 -14.04
N VAL A 154 9.53 -4.88 -13.64
CA VAL A 154 8.09 -4.66 -13.60
C VAL A 154 7.71 -3.50 -14.51
N HIS A 155 6.82 -3.74 -15.47
CA HIS A 155 6.28 -2.68 -16.32
C HIS A 155 5.48 -1.68 -15.47
N GLY A 156 5.86 -0.40 -15.55
CA GLY A 156 5.28 0.65 -14.68
C GLY A 156 5.84 0.68 -13.26
N GLY A 157 6.80 -0.19 -12.93
CA GLY A 157 7.36 -0.32 -11.58
C GLY A 157 8.02 0.95 -11.06
N GLU A 158 8.71 1.72 -11.90
CA GLU A 158 9.34 2.98 -11.47
C GLU A 158 8.31 4.00 -10.96
N ALA A 159 7.19 4.14 -11.67
CA ALA A 159 6.10 5.04 -11.26
C ALA A 159 5.37 4.52 -10.00
N ALA A 160 5.31 3.20 -9.84
CA ALA A 160 4.63 2.57 -8.70
C ALA A 160 5.50 2.51 -7.44
N ARG A 161 6.82 2.65 -7.53
CA ARG A 161 7.69 2.69 -6.36
C ARG A 161 7.56 4.04 -5.63
N HIS A 162 7.42 3.99 -4.31
CA HIS A 162 7.50 5.16 -3.44
C HIS A 162 8.43 4.87 -2.28
N VAL A 163 9.55 5.57 -2.22
CA VAL A 163 10.49 5.50 -1.11
C VAL A 163 10.10 6.54 -0.06
N ILE A 164 9.85 6.09 1.16
CA ILE A 164 9.55 6.96 2.30
C ILE A 164 10.86 7.57 2.81
N GLU A 165 10.89 8.88 3.01
CA GLU A 165 12.06 9.66 3.45
C GLU A 165 11.77 10.46 4.72
#